data_98e870cc081ba342dc06d81e48b34e08
#
_entry.id   98e870cc081ba342dc06d81e48b34e08
#
_cell.length_a   1.000
_cell.length_b   1.000
_cell.length_c   1.000
_cell.angle_alpha   90.00
_cell.angle_beta   90.00
_cell.angle_gamma   90.00
#
_symmetry.space_group_name_H-M   'P 1'
#
loop_
_entity.id
_entity.type
_entity.pdbx_description
1 polymer ?
#
loop_
_entity_poly.entity_id
_entity_poly.type
_entity_poly.pdbx_seq_one_letter_code
_entity_poly.pdbx_strand_id
1 'polypeptide(L)'
;GSGKSVCVNSIIMSLLFRSSPEDVKLLLIDPKVVELAEYNGIPHLLMPVVTEPRKAAGALGGAVQEMERRYHLFAENNVRDIKSFNKLAAADPKLEKMPYIAIIIDELADLMMVVGKDVEDSICRIAQKARAAGMHLIVATQRPSVDVITGLIKANIPSRIAFAVSSQVDSRTILDGAGAEKLLGMGDMLFMPVGAPKPTRIQGTFVRDEDCLLYTSPSPRDKR
;
A
#
# COMPACT_ATOMS: atom_id res chain seq x y z
N GLY A 1 14.45 5.30 -14.67
CA GLY A 1 13.23 5.29 -14.08
C GLY A 1 12.56 6.58 -13.66
N SER A 2 11.24 6.47 -13.49
CA SER A 2 10.41 7.58 -13.01
C SER A 2 10.54 7.84 -11.51
N GLY A 3 10.98 6.83 -10.74
CA GLY A 3 11.09 6.91 -9.29
C GLY A 3 9.99 6.15 -8.53
N LYS A 4 9.06 5.48 -9.23
CA LYS A 4 7.98 4.73 -8.59
C LYS A 4 8.48 3.64 -7.64
N SER A 5 9.38 2.79 -8.10
CA SER A 5 9.94 1.68 -7.31
C SER A 5 10.73 2.19 -6.10
N VAL A 6 11.51 3.24 -6.29
CA VAL A 6 12.25 3.89 -5.20
C VAL A 6 11.28 4.46 -4.16
N CYS A 7 10.18 5.07 -4.59
CA CYS A 7 9.16 5.60 -3.69
C CYS A 7 8.49 4.48 -2.88
N VAL A 8 8.09 3.38 -3.52
CA VAL A 8 7.49 2.24 -2.83
C VAL A 8 8.46 1.66 -1.81
N ASN A 9 9.73 1.45 -2.17
CA ASN A 9 10.75 0.99 -1.25
C ASN A 9 10.97 1.96 -0.09
N SER A 10 11.00 3.26 -0.33
CA SER A 10 11.17 4.25 0.74
C SER A 10 10.01 4.23 1.73
N ILE A 11 8.79 4.01 1.27
CA ILE A 11 7.61 3.85 2.14
C ILE A 11 7.76 2.60 3.01
N ILE A 12 8.11 1.47 2.42
CA ILE A 12 8.31 0.21 3.14
C ILE A 12 9.41 0.37 4.17
N MET A 13 10.58 0.89 3.78
CA MET A 13 11.71 1.11 4.68
C MET A 13 11.35 2.05 5.84
N SER A 14 10.60 3.11 5.57
CA SER A 14 10.13 4.03 6.60
C SER A 14 9.26 3.33 7.64
N LEU A 15 8.36 2.46 7.21
CA LEU A 15 7.54 1.65 8.11
C LEU A 15 8.37 0.68 8.94
N LEU A 16 9.33 0.00 8.31
CA LEU A 16 10.19 -0.98 8.98
C LEU A 16 11.09 -0.34 10.02
N PHE A 17 11.65 0.85 9.75
CA PHE A 17 12.51 1.56 10.70
C PHE A 17 11.76 2.13 11.89
N ARG A 18 10.49 2.48 11.71
CA ARG A 18 9.70 3.17 12.75
C ARG A 18 8.82 2.26 13.57
N SER A 19 8.57 1.03 13.12
CA SER A 19 7.53 0.19 13.68
C SER A 19 7.99 -1.25 13.85
N SER A 20 7.63 -1.85 14.99
CA SER A 20 7.83 -3.28 15.21
C SER A 20 6.77 -4.10 14.46
N PRO A 21 6.98 -5.43 14.30
CA PRO A 21 5.96 -6.31 13.73
C PRO A 21 4.65 -6.38 14.52
N GLU A 22 4.69 -6.00 15.79
CA GLU A 22 3.49 -5.93 16.63
C GLU A 22 2.64 -4.69 16.34
N ASP A 23 3.27 -3.64 15.84
CA ASP A 23 2.62 -2.37 15.53
C ASP A 23 2.16 -2.29 14.07
N VAL A 24 2.94 -2.85 13.14
CA VAL A 24 2.66 -2.80 11.70
C VAL A 24 2.92 -4.14 11.04
N LYS A 25 1.96 -4.58 10.26
CA LYS A 25 2.07 -5.73 9.36
C LYS A 25 1.95 -5.27 7.92
N LEU A 26 2.58 -6.02 7.03
CA LEU A 26 2.60 -5.73 5.60
C LEU A 26 1.98 -6.88 4.81
N LEU A 27 1.14 -6.53 3.84
CA LEU A 27 0.72 -7.42 2.76
C LEU A 27 1.30 -6.86 1.47
N LEU A 28 2.30 -7.53 0.91
CA LEU A 28 3.00 -7.11 -0.29
C LEU A 28 2.58 -7.97 -1.48
N ILE A 29 2.16 -7.32 -2.55
CA ILE A 29 1.70 -7.97 -3.80
C ILE A 29 2.58 -7.47 -4.94
N ASP A 30 3.34 -8.38 -5.54
CA ASP A 30 4.28 -8.11 -6.63
C ASP A 30 4.11 -9.14 -7.77
N PRO A 31 3.19 -8.89 -8.72
CA PRO A 31 2.91 -9.86 -9.79
C PRO A 31 4.08 -10.09 -10.74
N LYS A 32 5.04 -9.17 -10.81
CA LYS A 32 6.21 -9.28 -11.69
C LYS A 32 7.41 -9.99 -11.06
N VAL A 33 7.40 -10.18 -9.74
CA VAL A 33 8.50 -10.80 -8.97
C VAL A 33 9.84 -10.08 -9.15
N VAL A 34 9.82 -8.75 -9.21
CA VAL A 34 11.01 -7.93 -9.48
C VAL A 34 11.37 -7.02 -8.31
N GLU A 35 10.38 -6.39 -7.69
CA GLU A 35 10.61 -5.24 -6.80
C GLU A 35 10.57 -5.59 -5.32
N LEU A 36 9.70 -6.51 -4.89
CA LEU A 36 9.40 -6.72 -3.48
C LEU A 36 9.87 -8.06 -2.91
N ALA A 37 10.41 -8.95 -3.73
CA ALA A 37 10.83 -10.29 -3.30
C ALA A 37 11.91 -10.26 -2.21
N GLU A 38 12.72 -9.20 -2.14
CA GLU A 38 13.78 -9.00 -1.13
C GLU A 38 13.24 -8.90 0.30
N TYR A 39 11.97 -8.54 0.45
CA TYR A 39 11.33 -8.43 1.75
C TYR A 39 10.85 -9.77 2.33
N ASN A 40 10.90 -10.86 1.55
CA ASN A 40 10.56 -12.18 2.08
C ASN A 40 11.45 -12.53 3.28
N GLY A 41 10.82 -13.03 4.33
CA GLY A 41 11.51 -13.42 5.57
C GLY A 41 11.48 -12.37 6.67
N ILE A 42 11.07 -11.12 6.40
CA ILE A 42 10.92 -10.13 7.48
C ILE A 42 9.69 -10.45 8.34
N PRO A 43 9.77 -10.20 9.66
CA PRO A 43 8.69 -10.57 10.58
C PRO A 43 7.41 -9.74 10.42
N HIS A 44 7.47 -8.61 9.72
CA HIS A 44 6.31 -7.74 9.47
C HIS A 44 5.34 -8.32 8.45
N LEU A 45 5.74 -9.29 7.61
CA LEU A 45 4.86 -9.85 6.59
C LEU A 45 3.74 -10.69 7.19
N LEU A 46 2.51 -10.46 6.73
CA LEU A 46 1.37 -11.33 7.04
C LEU A 46 1.51 -12.69 6.37
N MET A 47 2.12 -12.72 5.19
CA MET A 47 2.39 -13.91 4.40
C MET A 47 3.57 -13.60 3.47
N PRO A 48 4.21 -14.61 2.87
CA PRO A 48 5.22 -14.35 1.84
C PRO A 48 4.69 -13.42 0.76
N VAL A 49 5.58 -12.65 0.12
CA VAL A 49 5.21 -11.73 -0.96
C VAL A 49 4.37 -12.47 -2.00
N VAL A 50 3.17 -11.96 -2.28
CA VAL A 50 2.20 -12.59 -3.18
C VAL A 50 2.54 -12.22 -4.62
N THR A 51 2.77 -13.22 -5.46
CA THR A 51 3.23 -13.03 -6.84
C THR A 51 2.21 -13.47 -7.89
N GLU A 52 1.31 -14.37 -7.56
CA GLU A 52 0.30 -14.87 -8.49
C GLU A 52 -1.00 -14.05 -8.41
N PRO A 53 -1.56 -13.59 -9.55
CA PRO A 53 -2.76 -12.76 -9.55
C PRO A 53 -3.96 -13.35 -8.80
N ARG A 54 -4.21 -14.65 -8.95
CA ARG A 54 -5.33 -15.32 -8.24
C ARG A 54 -5.11 -15.37 -6.72
N LYS A 55 -3.88 -15.59 -6.30
CA LYS A 55 -3.53 -15.54 -4.88
C LYS A 55 -3.63 -14.11 -4.34
N ALA A 56 -3.28 -13.13 -5.16
CA ALA A 56 -3.47 -11.71 -4.81
C ALA A 56 -4.94 -11.36 -4.59
N ALA A 57 -5.82 -11.83 -5.47
CA ALA A 57 -7.27 -11.66 -5.29
C ALA A 57 -7.74 -12.31 -3.99
N GLY A 58 -7.27 -13.51 -3.68
CA GLY A 58 -7.55 -14.20 -2.41
C GLY A 58 -7.03 -13.46 -1.19
N ALA A 59 -5.81 -12.93 -1.24
CA ALA A 59 -5.21 -12.15 -0.17
C ALA A 59 -5.97 -10.84 0.08
N LEU A 60 -6.40 -10.16 -0.97
CA LEU A 60 -7.22 -8.95 -0.84
C LEU A 60 -8.61 -9.25 -0.28
N GLY A 61 -9.22 -10.36 -0.67
CA GLY A 61 -10.45 -10.86 -0.06
C GLY A 61 -10.28 -11.17 1.43
N GLY A 62 -9.15 -11.77 1.80
CA GLY A 62 -8.77 -12.00 3.19
C GLY A 62 -8.61 -10.71 3.98
N ALA A 63 -8.06 -9.67 3.35
CA ALA A 63 -7.95 -8.34 3.96
C ALA A 63 -9.34 -7.72 4.22
N VAL A 64 -10.28 -7.89 3.29
CA VAL A 64 -11.67 -7.46 3.50
C VAL A 64 -12.28 -8.18 4.70
N GLN A 65 -12.09 -9.48 4.81
CA GLN A 65 -12.56 -10.27 5.96
C GLN A 65 -11.92 -9.81 7.28
N GLU A 66 -10.65 -9.52 7.29
CA GLU A 66 -9.96 -8.98 8.47
C GLU A 66 -10.52 -7.62 8.88
N MET A 67 -10.81 -6.76 7.92
CA MET A 67 -11.49 -5.49 8.15
C MET A 67 -12.84 -5.70 8.84
N GLU A 68 -13.67 -6.60 8.32
CA GLU A 68 -14.97 -6.93 8.89
C GLU A 68 -14.83 -7.50 10.33
N ARG A 69 -13.87 -8.38 10.55
CA ARG A 69 -13.57 -8.93 11.88
C ARG A 69 -13.22 -7.81 12.87
N ARG A 70 -12.41 -6.85 12.45
CA ARG A 70 -12.03 -5.70 13.29
C ARG A 70 -13.24 -4.86 13.67
N TYR A 71 -14.12 -4.58 12.73
CA TYR A 71 -15.36 -3.84 13.01
C TYR A 71 -16.28 -4.57 13.98
N HIS A 72 -16.40 -5.89 13.89
CA HIS A 72 -17.14 -6.68 14.88
C HIS A 72 -16.55 -6.55 16.29
N LEU A 73 -15.23 -6.63 16.40
CA LEU A 73 -14.54 -6.44 17.68
C LEU A 73 -14.71 -5.03 18.23
N PHE A 74 -14.71 -4.04 17.37
CA PHE A 74 -14.97 -2.66 17.79
C PHE A 74 -16.39 -2.51 18.33
N ALA A 75 -17.38 -3.07 17.67
CA ALA A 75 -18.77 -3.03 18.13
C ALA A 75 -18.95 -3.75 19.46
N GLU A 76 -18.37 -4.93 19.64
CA GLU A 76 -18.42 -5.68 20.90
C GLU A 76 -17.79 -4.94 22.08
N ASN A 77 -16.82 -4.08 21.81
CA ASN A 77 -16.08 -3.34 22.84
C ASN A 77 -16.44 -1.86 22.89
N ASN A 78 -17.50 -1.44 22.21
CA ASN A 78 -17.98 -0.05 22.19
C ASN A 78 -16.92 0.97 21.78
N VAL A 79 -16.08 0.62 20.84
CA VAL A 79 -15.09 1.50 20.22
C VAL A 79 -15.34 1.64 18.72
N ARG A 80 -14.75 2.66 18.09
CA ARG A 80 -15.00 2.99 16.67
C ARG A 80 -13.78 2.81 15.77
N ASP A 81 -12.59 2.69 16.35
CA ASP A 81 -11.35 2.65 15.58
C ASP A 81 -10.27 1.82 16.29
N ILE A 82 -9.21 1.52 15.53
CA ILE A 82 -8.09 0.72 16.01
C ILE A 82 -7.36 1.37 17.18
N LYS A 83 -7.23 2.70 17.18
CA LYS A 83 -6.52 3.42 18.23
C LYS A 83 -7.23 3.25 19.58
N SER A 84 -8.53 3.44 19.59
CA SER A 84 -9.36 3.24 20.77
C SER A 84 -9.38 1.77 21.22
N PHE A 85 -9.47 0.84 20.27
CA PHE A 85 -9.40 -0.59 20.58
C PHE A 85 -8.07 -0.98 21.22
N ASN A 86 -6.95 -0.55 20.63
CA ASN A 86 -5.62 -0.87 21.15
C ASN A 86 -5.37 -0.24 22.53
N LYS A 87 -5.98 0.89 22.81
CA LYS A 87 -5.93 1.49 24.15
C LYS A 87 -6.65 0.61 25.18
N LEU A 88 -7.80 0.03 24.84
CA LEU A 88 -8.48 -0.96 25.67
C LEU A 88 -7.65 -2.24 25.82
N ALA A 89 -7.07 -2.74 24.74
CA ALA A 89 -6.26 -3.95 24.75
C ALA A 89 -5.04 -3.82 25.65
N ALA A 90 -4.46 -2.64 25.79
CA ALA A 90 -3.35 -2.40 26.71
C ALA A 90 -3.74 -2.54 28.18
N ALA A 91 -5.03 -2.35 28.51
CA ALA A 91 -5.56 -2.44 29.87
C ALA A 91 -6.30 -3.75 30.17
N ASP A 92 -6.65 -4.53 29.15
CA ASP A 92 -7.43 -5.77 29.28
C ASP A 92 -6.67 -6.95 28.67
N PRO A 93 -6.19 -7.90 29.50
CA PRO A 93 -5.44 -9.06 29.01
C PRO A 93 -6.26 -10.02 28.15
N LYS A 94 -7.58 -9.89 28.11
CA LYS A 94 -8.45 -10.68 27.24
C LYS A 94 -8.47 -10.17 25.80
N LEU A 95 -8.02 -8.95 25.58
CA LEU A 95 -7.99 -8.33 24.25
C LEU A 95 -6.56 -8.34 23.70
N GLU A 96 -6.44 -8.72 22.45
CA GLU A 96 -5.18 -8.72 21.73
C GLU A 96 -5.04 -7.44 20.91
N LYS A 97 -3.88 -6.78 21.04
CA LYS A 97 -3.54 -5.60 20.25
C LYS A 97 -3.60 -5.91 18.77
N MET A 98 -4.23 -5.03 17.99
CA MET A 98 -4.26 -5.11 16.53
C MET A 98 -3.10 -4.33 15.92
N PRO A 99 -2.31 -4.92 15.02
CA PRO A 99 -1.36 -4.15 14.23
C PRO A 99 -2.08 -3.33 13.17
N TYR A 100 -1.51 -2.19 12.78
CA TYR A 100 -1.85 -1.53 11.53
C TYR A 100 -1.40 -2.42 10.37
N ILE A 101 -2.14 -2.40 9.27
CA ILE A 101 -1.80 -3.19 8.09
C ILE A 101 -1.62 -2.25 6.90
N ALA A 102 -0.46 -2.30 6.26
CA ALA A 102 -0.22 -1.63 4.99
C ALA A 102 -0.28 -2.69 3.87
N ILE A 103 -1.18 -2.47 2.92
CA ILE A 103 -1.37 -3.33 1.75
C ILE A 103 -0.76 -2.61 0.56
N ILE A 104 0.27 -3.19 -0.04
CA ILE A 104 1.03 -2.56 -1.13
C ILE A 104 0.93 -3.44 -2.37
N ILE A 105 0.39 -2.87 -3.45
CA ILE A 105 0.30 -3.49 -4.77
C ILE A 105 1.29 -2.76 -5.68
N ASP A 106 2.33 -3.45 -6.11
CA ASP A 106 3.40 -2.85 -6.91
C ASP A 106 3.00 -2.61 -8.37
N GLU A 107 2.20 -3.48 -8.95
CA GLU A 107 1.69 -3.31 -10.31
C GLU A 107 0.24 -3.79 -10.41
N LEU A 108 -0.68 -2.83 -10.37
CA LEU A 108 -2.12 -3.13 -10.45
C LEU A 108 -2.51 -3.67 -11.82
N ALA A 109 -1.89 -3.20 -12.90
CA ALA A 109 -2.24 -3.61 -14.26
C ALA A 109 -2.18 -5.13 -14.46
N ASP A 110 -1.19 -5.79 -13.87
CA ASP A 110 -1.03 -7.24 -14.02
C ASP A 110 -2.10 -8.03 -13.26
N LEU A 111 -2.71 -7.46 -12.24
CA LEU A 111 -3.85 -8.05 -11.55
C LEU A 111 -5.15 -7.81 -12.34
N MET A 112 -5.34 -6.60 -12.83
CA MET A 112 -6.57 -6.21 -13.55
C MET A 112 -6.77 -7.01 -14.84
N MET A 113 -5.70 -7.45 -15.47
CA MET A 113 -5.76 -8.28 -16.68
C MET A 113 -6.26 -9.70 -16.44
N VAL A 114 -6.14 -10.23 -15.23
CA VAL A 114 -6.44 -11.63 -14.89
C VAL A 114 -7.65 -11.77 -13.97
N VAL A 115 -7.70 -10.96 -12.92
CA VAL A 115 -8.71 -11.05 -11.83
C VAL A 115 -9.34 -9.69 -11.55
N GLY A 116 -9.48 -8.86 -12.57
CA GLY A 116 -9.81 -7.44 -12.46
C GLY A 116 -11.02 -7.13 -11.59
N LYS A 117 -12.12 -7.85 -11.78
CA LYS A 117 -13.35 -7.58 -11.02
C LYS A 117 -13.19 -7.83 -9.53
N ASP A 118 -12.63 -8.96 -9.15
CA ASP A 118 -12.46 -9.33 -7.75
C ASP A 118 -11.49 -8.39 -7.03
N VAL A 119 -10.41 -8.01 -7.71
CA VAL A 119 -9.42 -7.07 -7.19
C VAL A 119 -10.02 -5.68 -7.06
N GLU A 120 -10.72 -5.18 -8.07
CA GLU A 120 -11.39 -3.88 -8.02
C GLU A 120 -12.39 -3.80 -6.87
N ASP A 121 -13.25 -4.82 -6.72
CA ASP A 121 -14.24 -4.87 -5.63
C ASP A 121 -13.57 -4.84 -4.25
N SER A 122 -12.52 -5.63 -4.05
CA SER A 122 -11.78 -5.66 -2.79
C SER A 122 -11.07 -4.33 -2.49
N ILE A 123 -10.40 -3.74 -3.48
CA ILE A 123 -9.74 -2.44 -3.35
C ILE A 123 -10.75 -1.37 -2.95
N CYS A 124 -11.90 -1.32 -3.62
CA CYS A 124 -12.92 -0.33 -3.33
C CYS A 124 -13.49 -0.49 -1.92
N ARG A 125 -13.75 -1.72 -1.48
CA ARG A 125 -14.23 -2.00 -0.12
C ARG A 125 -13.23 -1.57 0.95
N ILE A 126 -11.98 -1.92 0.77
CA ILE A 126 -10.90 -1.53 1.70
C ILE A 126 -10.77 -0.01 1.71
N ALA A 127 -10.69 0.62 0.56
CA ALA A 127 -10.53 2.06 0.45
C ALA A 127 -11.67 2.83 1.12
N GLN A 128 -12.91 2.32 1.05
CA GLN A 128 -14.08 2.97 1.66
C GLN A 128 -14.09 2.92 3.19
N LYS A 129 -13.61 1.83 3.79
CA LYS A 129 -13.90 1.53 5.19
C LYS A 129 -12.68 1.23 6.05
N ALA A 130 -11.53 0.91 5.48
CA ALA A 130 -10.45 0.30 6.23
C ALA A 130 -9.67 1.28 7.11
N ARG A 131 -9.79 2.59 6.93
CA ARG A 131 -9.03 3.58 7.67
C ARG A 131 -9.23 3.45 9.19
N ALA A 132 -10.46 3.40 9.65
CA ALA A 132 -10.76 3.24 11.07
C ALA A 132 -10.31 1.88 11.62
N ALA A 133 -10.27 0.86 10.77
CA ALA A 133 -9.74 -0.46 11.11
C ALA A 133 -8.20 -0.54 11.09
N GLY A 134 -7.52 0.55 10.77
CA GLY A 134 -6.05 0.62 10.71
C GLY A 134 -5.44 -0.09 9.50
N MET A 135 -6.16 -0.17 8.40
CA MET A 135 -5.70 -0.81 7.18
C MET A 135 -5.59 0.22 6.06
N HIS A 136 -4.46 0.25 5.38
CA HIS A 136 -4.15 1.27 4.38
C HIS A 136 -3.68 0.62 3.08
N LEU A 137 -4.12 1.19 1.95
CA LEU A 137 -3.77 0.75 0.61
C LEU A 137 -2.76 1.70 -0.04
N ILE A 138 -1.74 1.12 -0.64
CA ILE A 138 -0.82 1.81 -1.54
C ILE A 138 -0.84 1.03 -2.85
N VAL A 139 -1.42 1.61 -3.87
CA VAL A 139 -1.61 0.96 -5.16
C VAL A 139 -0.77 1.69 -6.20
N ALA A 140 0.09 0.95 -6.88
CA ALA A 140 1.00 1.48 -7.89
C ALA A 140 0.81 0.79 -9.23
N THR A 141 1.06 1.53 -10.30
CA THR A 141 1.10 0.98 -11.66
C THR A 141 2.03 1.80 -12.54
N GLN A 142 2.68 1.12 -13.48
CA GLN A 142 3.42 1.75 -14.58
C GLN A 142 2.55 1.95 -15.82
N ARG A 143 1.30 1.47 -15.80
CA ARG A 143 0.36 1.54 -16.93
C ARG A 143 -0.87 2.36 -16.53
N PRO A 144 -0.80 3.69 -16.59
CA PRO A 144 -1.88 4.57 -16.16
C PRO A 144 -2.98 4.66 -17.21
N SER A 145 -3.65 3.55 -17.50
CA SER A 145 -4.79 3.51 -18.41
C SER A 145 -6.12 3.51 -17.64
N VAL A 146 -7.19 3.85 -18.31
CA VAL A 146 -8.55 3.86 -17.72
C VAL A 146 -9.04 2.45 -17.36
N ASP A 147 -8.50 1.42 -17.99
CA ASP A 147 -8.83 0.02 -17.69
C ASP A 147 -8.14 -0.47 -16.40
N VAL A 148 -7.07 0.18 -15.98
CA VAL A 148 -6.31 -0.13 -14.78
C VAL A 148 -6.74 0.78 -13.64
N ILE A 149 -6.66 2.08 -13.86
CA ILE A 149 -7.12 3.11 -12.91
C ILE A 149 -8.56 3.45 -13.27
N THR A 150 -9.47 2.55 -12.88
CA THR A 150 -10.89 2.65 -13.23
C THR A 150 -11.57 3.80 -12.51
N GLY A 151 -12.74 4.19 -12.99
CA GLY A 151 -13.57 5.20 -12.33
C GLY A 151 -13.94 4.85 -10.90
N LEU A 152 -14.18 3.57 -10.62
CA LEU A 152 -14.48 3.09 -9.26
C LEU A 152 -13.25 3.22 -8.33
N ILE A 153 -12.08 2.84 -8.80
CA ILE A 153 -10.82 2.99 -8.03
C ILE A 153 -10.56 4.47 -7.78
N LYS A 154 -10.67 5.31 -8.80
CA LYS A 154 -10.47 6.77 -8.66
C LYS A 154 -11.44 7.41 -7.67
N ALA A 155 -12.69 6.96 -7.66
CA ALA A 155 -13.70 7.47 -6.73
C ALA A 155 -13.40 7.13 -5.27
N ASN A 156 -12.71 6.02 -5.02
CA ASN A 156 -12.45 5.51 -3.68
C ASN A 156 -11.03 5.75 -3.16
N ILE A 157 -10.08 6.04 -4.06
CA ILE A 157 -8.69 6.39 -3.70
C ILE A 157 -8.42 7.82 -4.15
N PRO A 158 -8.72 8.82 -3.31
CA PRO A 158 -8.62 10.23 -3.72
C PRO A 158 -7.21 10.81 -3.65
N SER A 159 -6.34 10.26 -2.80
CA SER A 159 -4.95 10.71 -2.71
C SER A 159 -4.10 10.05 -3.79
N ARG A 160 -3.37 10.86 -4.55
CA ARG A 160 -2.64 10.38 -5.73
C ARG A 160 -1.25 10.96 -5.81
N ILE A 161 -0.36 10.16 -6.39
CA ILE A 161 0.99 10.56 -6.76
C ILE A 161 1.20 10.21 -8.23
N ALA A 162 1.67 11.15 -9.02
CA ALA A 162 2.12 10.90 -10.39
C ALA A 162 3.61 11.18 -10.50
N PHE A 163 4.36 10.21 -10.99
CA PHE A 163 5.71 10.40 -11.48
C PHE A 163 5.69 10.82 -12.95
N ALA A 164 6.86 11.07 -13.56
CA ALA A 164 6.94 11.46 -14.95
C ALA A 164 6.21 10.45 -15.85
N VAL A 165 5.33 10.95 -16.70
CA VAL A 165 4.58 10.18 -17.68
C VAL A 165 4.90 10.68 -19.09
N SER A 166 4.54 9.88 -20.11
CA SER A 166 4.87 10.19 -21.50
C SER A 166 3.88 11.13 -22.20
N SER A 167 2.70 11.32 -21.61
CA SER A 167 1.64 12.13 -22.26
C SER A 167 0.76 12.86 -21.24
N GLN A 168 0.07 13.92 -21.73
CA GLN A 168 -0.95 14.59 -20.93
C GLN A 168 -2.15 13.68 -20.61
N VAL A 169 -2.46 12.73 -21.49
CA VAL A 169 -3.54 11.76 -21.29
C VAL A 169 -3.25 10.92 -20.04
N ASP A 170 -2.03 10.43 -19.90
CA ASP A 170 -1.60 9.67 -18.73
C ASP A 170 -1.65 10.52 -17.46
N SER A 171 -1.21 11.77 -17.53
CA SER A 171 -1.31 12.70 -16.40
C SER A 171 -2.77 12.90 -15.97
N ARG A 172 -3.67 13.12 -16.92
CA ARG A 172 -5.10 13.28 -16.62
C ARG A 172 -5.74 12.02 -16.05
N THR A 173 -5.33 10.86 -16.52
CA THR A 173 -5.81 9.59 -15.97
C THR A 173 -5.47 9.46 -14.48
N ILE A 174 -4.29 9.89 -14.06
CA ILE A 174 -3.87 9.80 -12.66
C ILE A 174 -4.40 10.97 -11.82
N LEU A 175 -4.23 12.21 -12.30
CA LEU A 175 -4.42 13.43 -11.51
C LEU A 175 -5.67 14.25 -11.88
N ASP A 176 -6.43 13.83 -12.88
CA ASP A 176 -7.52 14.59 -13.48
C ASP A 176 -7.06 15.95 -14.07
N GLY A 177 -5.75 16.09 -14.35
CA GLY A 177 -5.14 17.29 -14.88
C GLY A 177 -3.80 17.00 -15.55
N ALA A 178 -3.36 17.94 -16.39
CA ALA A 178 -2.05 17.90 -17.02
C ALA A 178 -0.95 18.28 -16.02
N GLY A 179 0.30 17.97 -16.36
CA GLY A 179 1.48 18.41 -15.62
C GLY A 179 2.51 17.31 -15.37
N ALA A 180 2.09 16.07 -15.15
CA ALA A 180 3.02 14.97 -14.90
C ALA A 180 3.91 14.65 -16.11
N GLU A 181 3.49 15.01 -17.33
CA GLU A 181 4.30 14.89 -18.55
C GLU A 181 5.50 15.84 -18.59
N LYS A 182 5.53 16.82 -17.72
CA LYS A 182 6.61 17.81 -17.59
C LYS A 182 7.61 17.47 -16.49
N LEU A 183 7.36 16.40 -15.72
CA LEU A 183 8.26 15.98 -14.65
C LEU A 183 9.56 15.42 -15.22
N LEU A 184 10.65 15.58 -14.44
CA LEU A 184 12.00 15.28 -14.87
C LEU A 184 12.40 13.80 -14.73
N GLY A 185 11.60 12.99 -14.01
CA GLY A 185 11.98 11.63 -13.65
C GLY A 185 12.78 11.56 -12.35
N MET A 186 13.29 10.39 -12.00
CA MET A 186 14.16 10.15 -10.84
C MET A 186 13.56 10.63 -9.50
N GLY A 187 12.27 10.40 -9.32
CA GLY A 187 11.58 10.77 -8.07
C GLY A 187 10.90 12.14 -8.10
N ASP A 188 11.01 12.89 -9.18
CA ASP A 188 10.24 14.11 -9.38
C ASP A 188 8.77 13.73 -9.54
N MET A 189 7.90 14.23 -8.66
CA MET A 189 6.51 13.80 -8.58
C MET A 189 5.55 14.97 -8.38
N LEU A 190 4.30 14.77 -8.75
CA LEU A 190 3.18 15.58 -8.34
C LEU A 190 2.37 14.81 -7.30
N PHE A 191 2.23 15.40 -6.11
CA PHE A 191 1.45 14.85 -5.02
C PHE A 191 0.13 15.60 -4.87
N MET A 192 -0.96 14.84 -4.91
CA MET A 192 -2.32 15.36 -4.77
C MET A 192 -3.02 14.64 -3.61
N PRO A 193 -2.88 15.14 -2.37
CA PRO A 193 -3.61 14.59 -1.25
C PRO A 193 -5.10 14.92 -1.36
N VAL A 194 -5.93 14.15 -0.65
CA VAL A 194 -7.37 14.39 -0.59
C VAL A 194 -7.65 15.82 -0.09
N GLY A 195 -8.58 16.51 -0.75
CA GLY A 195 -8.97 17.89 -0.41
C GLY A 195 -8.03 18.97 -0.92
N ALA A 196 -6.91 18.64 -1.56
CA ALA A 196 -6.03 19.63 -2.16
C ALA A 196 -6.64 20.19 -3.45
N PRO A 197 -6.62 21.53 -3.65
CA PRO A 197 -7.16 22.13 -4.87
C PRO A 197 -6.25 21.91 -6.09
N LYS A 198 -4.97 21.67 -5.87
CA LYS A 198 -3.97 21.43 -6.92
C LYS A 198 -2.86 20.53 -6.40
N PRO A 199 -2.14 19.81 -7.30
CA PRO A 199 -0.98 19.02 -6.91
C PRO A 199 0.17 19.87 -6.40
N THR A 200 0.96 19.30 -5.49
CA THR A 200 2.25 19.87 -5.04
C THR A 200 3.39 19.08 -5.65
N ARG A 201 4.37 19.79 -6.21
CA ARG A 201 5.57 19.16 -6.76
C ARG A 201 6.55 18.82 -5.64
N ILE A 202 6.98 17.56 -5.59
CA ILE A 202 7.86 17.02 -4.55
C ILE A 202 8.97 16.22 -5.21
N GLN A 203 10.17 16.32 -4.66
CA GLN A 203 11.29 15.44 -5.01
C GLN A 203 11.31 14.25 -4.04
N GLY A 204 11.15 13.03 -4.59
CA GLY A 204 11.22 11.80 -3.82
C GLY A 204 12.63 11.51 -3.31
N THR A 205 12.72 10.84 -2.15
CA THR A 205 13.98 10.37 -1.58
C THR A 205 14.56 9.22 -2.40
N PHE A 206 15.87 9.18 -2.52
CA PHE A 206 16.56 8.04 -3.11
C PHE A 206 16.88 7.00 -2.04
N VAL A 207 16.41 5.77 -2.23
CA VAL A 207 16.73 4.61 -1.38
C VAL A 207 17.45 3.59 -2.26
N ARG A 208 18.63 3.16 -1.84
CA ARG A 208 19.44 2.19 -2.59
C ARG A 208 18.99 0.77 -2.25
N ASP A 209 19.18 -0.14 -3.19
CA ASP A 209 18.91 -1.57 -2.95
C ASP A 209 19.71 -2.12 -1.78
N GLU A 210 20.93 -1.63 -1.59
CA GLU A 210 21.78 -1.96 -0.44
C GLU A 210 21.15 -1.63 0.91
N ASP A 211 20.44 -0.51 1.00
CA ASP A 211 19.75 -0.09 2.22
C ASP A 211 18.61 -1.06 2.57
N CYS A 212 17.89 -1.55 1.56
CA CYS A 212 16.86 -2.56 1.72
C CYS A 212 17.45 -3.91 2.16
N LEU A 213 18.57 -4.33 1.56
CA LEU A 213 19.26 -5.57 1.89
C LEU A 213 19.80 -5.56 3.32
N LEU A 214 20.34 -4.45 3.79
CA LEU A 214 20.83 -4.32 5.18
C LEU A 214 19.72 -4.56 6.20
N TYR A 215 18.52 -4.09 5.92
CA TYR A 215 17.39 -4.30 6.83
C TYR A 215 16.87 -5.74 6.79
N THR A 216 16.82 -6.33 5.62
CA THR A 216 16.28 -7.70 5.41
C THR A 216 17.27 -8.80 5.75
N SER A 217 18.57 -8.48 5.91
CA SER A 217 19.59 -9.44 6.30
C SER A 217 19.47 -9.79 7.78
N PRO A 218 19.67 -11.07 8.17
CA PRO A 218 19.67 -11.47 9.57
C PRO A 218 20.73 -10.69 10.35
N SER A 219 20.36 -10.12 11.48
CA SER A 219 21.30 -9.49 12.38
C SER A 219 22.33 -10.53 12.88
N PRO A 220 23.60 -10.14 13.13
CA PRO A 220 24.56 -11.03 13.78
C PRO A 220 24.08 -11.58 15.13
N ARG A 221 23.10 -10.91 15.77
CA ARG A 221 22.48 -11.37 17.03
C ARG A 221 21.48 -12.50 16.83
N ASP A 222 20.95 -12.67 15.61
CA ASP A 222 19.94 -13.70 15.31
C ASP A 222 20.58 -15.04 14.91
N LYS A 223 21.91 -15.11 14.91
CA LYS A 223 22.69 -16.32 14.58
C LYS A 223 23.17 -17.10 15.83
N ARG A 224 22.56 -16.87 17.00
CA ARG A 224 22.85 -17.66 18.22
C ARG A 224 21.73 -18.60 18.55
#